data_65a160140596e20d6cd3a4bb3eae7de6
#
_entry.id   65a160140596e20d6cd3a4bb3eae7de6
#
_cell.length_a   1.000
_cell.length_b   1.000
_cell.length_c   1.000
_cell.angle_alpha   90.00
_cell.angle_beta   90.00
_cell.angle_gamma   90.00
#
_symmetry.space_group_name_H-M   'P 1'
#
loop_
_entity.id
_entity.type
_entity.pdbx_description
1 polymer ?
#
loop_
_entity_poly.entity_id
_entity_poly.type
_entity_poly.pdbx_seq_one_letter_code
_entity_poly.pdbx_strand_id
1 'polypeptide(L)'
;MITASDDTPTKTRLLAKILDKIGRTDIPIGAGVKNTDRPIHQAKWLADYDLKMYPGKVHEDGVGAMIDLIMKAERPVTLIVIGPQTNLREALRREPRIAEKARVVSMAGSVEIGYGGKQGRQPEYNVYRDIEAARAVFAAPWDITFAPLDTCGTIILKGERFARVRDSKDPRAQTVIANYRAWTNFDKYPEGESSVLFDTEAVYLAMDQSFCEMKTVKLTIDDKGNTVPDENGRPVKCALGWKDKDAFEELLVKALE
;
A
#
# COMPACT_ATOMS: atom_id res chain seq x y z
N MET A 1 12.87 -4.77 -0.65
CA MET A 1 12.94 -3.60 -1.56
C MET A 1 11.60 -2.89 -1.57
N ILE A 2 11.59 -1.57 -1.64
CA ILE A 2 10.38 -0.74 -1.79
C ILE A 2 10.47 0.00 -3.11
N THR A 3 9.42 -0.07 -3.94
CA THR A 3 9.38 0.59 -5.25
C THR A 3 8.34 1.71 -5.23
N ALA A 4 8.75 2.93 -5.55
CA ALA A 4 7.86 4.09 -5.62
C ALA A 4 6.89 3.98 -6.81
N SER A 5 5.73 4.62 -6.71
CA SER A 5 4.71 4.76 -7.76
C SER A 5 4.23 6.20 -7.86
N ASP A 6 3.43 6.56 -8.83
CA ASP A 6 2.90 7.90 -9.11
C ASP A 6 4.00 8.93 -9.49
N ASP A 7 4.19 9.98 -8.68
CA ASP A 7 5.34 10.90 -8.80
C ASP A 7 6.57 10.24 -8.19
N THR A 8 7.19 9.36 -8.96
CA THR A 8 8.27 8.51 -8.48
C THR A 8 9.53 9.28 -8.05
N PRO A 9 9.95 10.41 -8.68
CA PRO A 9 11.09 11.17 -8.19
C PRO A 9 10.90 11.70 -6.77
N THR A 10 9.74 12.30 -6.47
CA THR A 10 9.44 12.83 -5.14
C THR A 10 9.23 11.72 -4.12
N LYS A 11 8.48 10.66 -4.48
CA LYS A 11 8.24 9.52 -3.58
C LYS A 11 9.50 8.73 -3.29
N THR A 12 10.41 8.56 -4.24
CA THR A 12 11.72 7.92 -3.99
C THR A 12 12.52 8.68 -2.93
N ARG A 13 12.54 10.03 -3.00
CA ARG A 13 13.18 10.86 -1.96
C ARG A 13 12.49 10.77 -0.61
N LEU A 14 11.14 10.69 -0.58
CA LEU A 14 10.38 10.50 0.66
C LEU A 14 10.71 9.15 1.30
N LEU A 15 10.72 8.07 0.53
CA LEU A 15 11.12 6.74 1.00
C LEU A 15 12.55 6.74 1.55
N ALA A 16 13.49 7.36 0.82
CA ALA A 16 14.88 7.48 1.25
C ALA A 16 14.98 8.20 2.60
N LYS A 17 14.33 9.36 2.73
CA LYS A 17 14.32 10.12 3.99
C LYS A 17 13.69 9.36 5.15
N ILE A 18 12.61 8.59 4.90
CA ILE A 18 11.96 7.76 5.93
C ILE A 18 12.92 6.67 6.38
N LEU A 19 13.46 5.89 5.45
CA LEU A 19 14.34 4.75 5.76
C LEU A 19 15.63 5.20 6.46
N ASP A 20 16.20 6.33 6.03
CA ASP A 20 17.35 6.93 6.68
C ASP A 20 17.07 7.31 8.13
N LYS A 21 15.95 8.02 8.38
CA LYS A 21 15.56 8.43 9.74
C LYS A 21 15.27 7.28 10.70
N ILE A 22 14.78 6.16 10.18
CA ILE A 22 14.48 4.97 11.00
C ILE A 22 15.63 3.94 11.00
N GLY A 23 16.79 4.28 10.41
CA GLY A 23 17.97 3.42 10.38
C GLY A 23 17.83 2.16 9.52
N ARG A 24 16.92 2.14 8.51
CA ARG A 24 16.67 0.99 7.64
C ARG A 24 17.22 1.21 6.23
N THR A 25 18.45 1.67 6.18
CA THR A 25 19.18 1.89 4.91
C THR A 25 19.63 0.59 4.22
N ASP A 26 19.45 -0.55 4.88
CA ASP A 26 19.57 -1.90 4.35
C ASP A 26 18.49 -2.23 3.30
N ILE A 27 17.37 -1.50 3.29
CA ILE A 27 16.25 -1.73 2.37
C ILE A 27 16.50 -0.99 1.06
N PRO A 28 16.70 -1.70 -0.07
CA PRO A 28 16.84 -1.04 -1.37
C PRO A 28 15.56 -0.32 -1.80
N ILE A 29 15.72 0.83 -2.45
CA ILE A 29 14.62 1.62 -3.03
C ILE A 29 14.68 1.51 -4.55
N GLY A 30 13.52 1.41 -5.20
CA GLY A 30 13.38 1.47 -6.65
C GLY A 30 12.54 2.68 -7.08
N ALA A 31 13.04 3.45 -8.05
CA ALA A 31 12.21 4.38 -8.79
C ALA A 31 11.34 3.57 -9.77
N GLY A 32 10.02 3.62 -9.59
CA GLY A 32 9.08 2.92 -10.47
C GLY A 32 8.63 3.78 -11.65
N VAL A 33 7.54 3.38 -12.28
CA VAL A 33 6.97 4.10 -13.42
C VAL A 33 6.31 5.39 -12.93
N LYS A 34 6.74 6.51 -13.47
CA LYS A 34 6.05 7.80 -13.25
C LYS A 34 4.77 7.83 -14.08
N ASN A 35 3.63 8.02 -13.45
CA ASN A 35 2.33 8.09 -14.12
C ASN A 35 1.52 9.34 -13.80
N THR A 36 2.08 10.28 -13.06
CA THR A 36 1.43 11.54 -12.71
C THR A 36 2.46 12.65 -12.44
N ASP A 37 2.05 13.89 -12.69
CA ASP A 37 2.74 15.12 -12.28
C ASP A 37 2.02 15.82 -11.12
N ARG A 38 1.05 15.17 -10.47
CA ARG A 38 0.34 15.75 -9.33
C ARG A 38 1.30 15.95 -8.16
N PRO A 39 1.27 17.13 -7.52
CA PRO A 39 2.11 17.37 -6.34
C PRO A 39 1.84 16.36 -5.24
N ILE A 40 2.90 15.86 -4.63
CA ILE A 40 2.81 14.98 -3.46
C ILE A 40 2.51 15.83 -2.22
N HIS A 41 1.48 15.46 -1.51
CA HIS A 41 0.98 16.20 -0.34
C HIS A 41 2.03 16.38 0.77
N GLN A 42 2.94 15.42 0.92
CA GLN A 42 4.03 15.44 1.89
C GLN A 42 5.34 16.02 1.35
N ALA A 43 5.37 16.54 0.12
CA ALA A 43 6.63 17.01 -0.51
C ALA A 43 7.37 18.05 0.33
N LYS A 44 6.64 18.94 1.04
CA LYS A 44 7.26 19.94 1.94
C LYS A 44 8.08 19.32 3.08
N TRP A 45 7.78 18.06 3.48
CA TRP A 45 8.55 17.36 4.51
C TRP A 45 9.95 16.97 4.04
N LEU A 46 10.18 16.91 2.72
CA LEU A 46 11.52 16.67 2.19
C LEU A 46 12.48 17.80 2.57
N ALA A 47 12.01 19.05 2.61
CA ALA A 47 12.85 20.23 2.75
C ALA A 47 14.02 20.15 1.75
N ASP A 48 15.25 20.15 2.23
CA ASP A 48 16.51 20.08 1.47
C ASP A 48 17.06 18.66 1.32
N TYR A 49 16.32 17.60 1.76
CA TYR A 49 16.80 16.22 1.65
C TYR A 49 17.00 15.82 0.19
N ASP A 50 18.25 15.57 -0.19
CA ASP A 50 18.64 15.08 -1.51
C ASP A 50 18.79 13.56 -1.48
N LEU A 51 18.47 12.89 -2.59
CA LEU A 51 18.60 11.45 -2.72
C LEU A 51 20.04 10.96 -2.54
N LYS A 52 21.03 11.80 -2.87
CA LYS A 52 22.45 11.54 -2.66
C LYS A 52 22.85 11.41 -1.19
N MET A 53 22.01 11.90 -0.27
CA MET A 53 22.22 11.76 1.17
C MET A 53 21.86 10.37 1.67
N TYR A 54 21.08 9.59 0.89
CA TYR A 54 20.67 8.25 1.30
C TYR A 54 21.83 7.27 1.16
N PRO A 55 22.29 6.63 2.26
CA PRO A 55 23.43 5.71 2.21
C PRO A 55 23.07 4.33 1.65
N GLY A 56 21.77 4.01 1.53
CA GLY A 56 21.30 2.75 1.00
C GLY A 56 21.26 2.71 -0.53
N LYS A 57 20.89 1.55 -1.07
CA LYS A 57 20.85 1.34 -2.51
C LYS A 57 19.59 1.91 -3.14
N VAL A 58 19.75 2.71 -4.20
CA VAL A 58 18.65 3.20 -5.04
C VAL A 58 18.83 2.65 -6.46
N HIS A 59 17.74 2.07 -6.98
CA HIS A 59 17.67 1.58 -8.36
C HIS A 59 16.88 2.59 -9.20
N GLU A 60 17.49 3.13 -10.25
CA GLU A 60 16.82 4.02 -11.20
C GLU A 60 15.71 3.28 -11.98
N ASP A 61 15.98 2.05 -12.42
CA ASP A 61 14.96 1.12 -12.92
C ASP A 61 14.47 0.21 -11.77
N GLY A 62 13.57 0.73 -10.96
CA GLY A 62 12.98 -0.01 -9.84
C GLY A 62 12.14 -1.19 -10.28
N VAL A 63 11.54 -1.14 -11.46
CA VAL A 63 10.76 -2.25 -12.03
C VAL A 63 11.68 -3.39 -12.44
N GLY A 64 12.78 -3.11 -13.14
CA GLY A 64 13.77 -4.11 -13.51
C GLY A 64 14.41 -4.76 -12.28
N ALA A 65 14.74 -3.96 -11.27
CA ALA A 65 15.28 -4.48 -10.00
C ALA A 65 14.27 -5.38 -9.25
N MET A 66 12.97 -5.05 -9.29
CA MET A 66 11.90 -5.88 -8.73
C MET A 66 11.77 -7.20 -9.48
N ILE A 67 11.77 -7.19 -10.81
CA ILE A 67 11.77 -8.39 -11.65
C ILE A 67 12.97 -9.29 -11.29
N ASP A 68 14.15 -8.73 -11.25
CA ASP A 68 15.37 -9.45 -10.89
C ASP A 68 15.28 -10.13 -9.53
N LEU A 69 14.75 -9.42 -8.53
CA LEU A 69 14.55 -9.95 -7.19
C LEU A 69 13.58 -11.13 -7.21
N ILE A 70 12.45 -11.01 -7.90
CA ILE A 70 11.44 -12.08 -8.00
C ILE A 70 12.01 -13.29 -8.74
N MET A 71 12.64 -13.07 -9.88
CA MET A 71 13.12 -14.16 -10.73
C MET A 71 14.27 -14.94 -10.11
N LYS A 72 15.12 -14.29 -9.31
CA LYS A 72 16.24 -14.90 -8.56
C LYS A 72 15.82 -15.55 -7.25
N ALA A 73 14.59 -15.29 -6.76
CA ALA A 73 14.14 -15.85 -5.49
C ALA A 73 13.94 -17.37 -5.58
N GLU A 74 14.41 -18.09 -4.56
CA GLU A 74 14.24 -19.55 -4.42
C GLU A 74 12.83 -19.93 -3.93
N ARG A 75 12.15 -19.00 -3.27
CA ARG A 75 10.78 -19.16 -2.74
C ARG A 75 9.87 -18.07 -3.33
N PRO A 76 8.55 -18.33 -3.41
CA PRO A 76 7.61 -17.33 -3.89
C PRO A 76 7.72 -16.00 -3.13
N VAL A 77 7.75 -14.90 -3.87
CA VAL A 77 7.84 -13.55 -3.32
C VAL A 77 6.43 -13.00 -3.04
N THR A 78 6.23 -12.38 -1.90
CA THR A 78 4.99 -11.64 -1.61
C THR A 78 5.17 -10.19 -2.02
N LEU A 79 4.35 -9.75 -2.97
CA LEU A 79 4.27 -8.36 -3.42
C LEU A 79 3.18 -7.65 -2.64
N ILE A 80 3.56 -6.74 -1.75
CA ILE A 80 2.62 -5.88 -1.01
C ILE A 80 2.43 -4.62 -1.84
N VAL A 81 1.20 -4.41 -2.33
CA VAL A 81 0.85 -3.35 -3.28
C VAL A 81 -0.10 -2.36 -2.61
N ILE A 82 0.40 -1.17 -2.33
CA ILE A 82 -0.31 -0.11 -1.59
C ILE A 82 -0.40 1.19 -2.39
N GLY A 83 -0.45 1.06 -3.71
CA GLY A 83 -0.59 2.17 -4.65
C GLY A 83 -1.12 1.66 -5.99
N PRO A 84 -1.29 2.56 -6.98
CA PRO A 84 -1.67 2.17 -8.33
C PRO A 84 -0.75 1.10 -8.90
N GLN A 85 -1.31 0.14 -9.60
CA GLN A 85 -0.63 -1.10 -9.98
C GLN A 85 0.27 -0.96 -11.23
N THR A 86 0.60 0.27 -11.63
CA THR A 86 1.38 0.61 -12.81
C THR A 86 2.73 -0.10 -12.88
N ASN A 87 3.44 -0.21 -11.75
CA ASN A 87 4.71 -0.93 -11.69
C ASN A 87 4.54 -2.42 -11.99
N LEU A 88 3.48 -3.04 -11.49
CA LEU A 88 3.20 -4.46 -11.74
C LEU A 88 2.81 -4.73 -13.19
N ARG A 89 1.99 -3.85 -13.82
CA ARG A 89 1.71 -3.94 -15.25
C ARG A 89 2.99 -3.90 -16.08
N GLU A 90 3.86 -2.95 -15.79
CA GLU A 90 5.13 -2.83 -16.51
C GLU A 90 6.04 -4.04 -16.26
N ALA A 91 6.07 -4.57 -15.03
CA ALA A 91 6.82 -5.77 -14.71
C ALA A 91 6.29 -7.00 -15.46
N LEU A 92 4.97 -7.20 -15.51
CA LEU A 92 4.33 -8.28 -16.29
C LEU A 92 4.60 -8.16 -17.79
N ARG A 93 4.61 -6.92 -18.31
CA ARG A 93 4.93 -6.67 -19.72
C ARG A 93 6.37 -7.04 -20.06
N ARG A 94 7.33 -6.78 -19.15
CA ARG A 94 8.78 -7.09 -19.34
C ARG A 94 9.07 -8.57 -19.11
N GLU A 95 8.47 -9.15 -18.06
CA GLU A 95 8.72 -10.53 -17.62
C GLU A 95 7.45 -11.17 -17.02
N PRO A 96 6.59 -11.76 -17.85
CA PRO A 96 5.32 -12.32 -17.39
C PRO A 96 5.47 -13.50 -16.41
N ARG A 97 6.60 -14.20 -16.44
CA ARG A 97 6.89 -15.34 -15.53
C ARG A 97 7.00 -14.93 -14.07
N ILE A 98 7.08 -13.64 -13.74
CA ILE A 98 7.00 -13.19 -12.34
C ILE A 98 5.72 -13.65 -11.66
N ALA A 99 4.62 -13.80 -12.42
CA ALA A 99 3.35 -14.26 -11.89
C ALA A 99 3.36 -15.72 -11.39
N GLU A 100 4.31 -16.53 -11.85
CA GLU A 100 4.52 -17.90 -11.39
C GLU A 100 5.36 -17.96 -10.10
N LYS A 101 6.09 -16.88 -9.79
CA LYS A 101 7.05 -16.81 -8.69
C LYS A 101 6.64 -15.83 -7.59
N ALA A 102 5.50 -15.17 -7.72
CA ALA A 102 5.01 -14.21 -6.74
C ALA A 102 3.53 -14.38 -6.43
N ARG A 103 3.11 -13.85 -5.27
CA ARG A 103 1.70 -13.62 -4.93
C ARG A 103 1.51 -12.14 -4.63
N VAL A 104 0.30 -11.64 -4.86
CA VAL A 104 -0.06 -10.23 -4.64
C VAL A 104 -0.95 -10.09 -3.41
N VAL A 105 -0.59 -9.18 -2.52
CA VAL A 105 -1.44 -8.70 -1.43
C VAL A 105 -1.60 -7.20 -1.63
N SER A 106 -2.81 -6.72 -1.88
CA SER A 106 -3.02 -5.33 -2.28
C SER A 106 -4.07 -4.63 -1.43
N MET A 107 -3.75 -3.41 -1.00
CA MET A 107 -4.80 -2.45 -0.64
C MET A 107 -5.43 -1.95 -1.94
N ALA A 108 -6.58 -2.50 -2.28
CA ALA A 108 -7.27 -2.20 -3.52
C ALA A 108 -8.74 -2.60 -3.47
N GLY A 109 -9.56 -1.86 -4.16
CA GLY A 109 -10.95 -2.20 -4.42
C GLY A 109 -11.93 -1.83 -3.32
N SER A 110 -13.20 -2.03 -3.65
CA SER A 110 -14.37 -1.83 -2.81
C SER A 110 -15.41 -2.85 -3.28
N VAL A 111 -15.75 -3.81 -2.43
CA VAL A 111 -16.64 -4.93 -2.82
C VAL A 111 -18.09 -4.65 -2.43
N GLU A 112 -18.33 -4.34 -1.16
CA GLU A 112 -19.66 -4.04 -0.60
C GLU A 112 -19.74 -2.62 -0.02
N ILE A 113 -18.62 -2.13 0.54
CA ILE A 113 -18.53 -0.87 1.29
C ILE A 113 -17.55 0.08 0.59
N GLY A 114 -17.94 1.33 0.43
CA GLY A 114 -17.11 2.40 -0.13
C GLY A 114 -16.44 3.29 0.93
N TYR A 115 -15.85 4.39 0.49
CA TYR A 115 -15.20 5.37 1.35
C TYR A 115 -16.13 5.89 2.45
N GLY A 116 -15.57 6.03 3.67
CA GLY A 116 -16.32 6.51 4.83
C GLY A 116 -17.39 5.57 5.31
N GLY A 117 -17.30 4.27 5.00
CA GLY A 117 -18.27 3.26 5.43
C GLY A 117 -19.62 3.31 4.69
N LYS A 118 -19.68 4.01 3.55
CA LYS A 118 -20.92 4.09 2.76
C LYS A 118 -21.26 2.75 2.13
N GLN A 119 -22.53 2.37 2.25
CA GLN A 119 -23.05 1.18 1.60
C GLN A 119 -22.93 1.30 0.07
N GLY A 120 -22.57 0.19 -0.57
CA GLY A 120 -22.32 0.12 -2.00
C GLY A 120 -20.87 0.40 -2.36
N ARG A 121 -20.42 -0.32 -3.40
CA ARG A 121 -19.05 -0.18 -3.91
C ARG A 121 -18.80 1.18 -4.53
N GLN A 122 -17.54 1.57 -4.50
CA GLN A 122 -17.07 2.81 -5.13
C GLN A 122 -15.76 2.54 -5.88
N PRO A 123 -15.42 3.32 -6.93
CA PRO A 123 -14.10 3.26 -7.53
C PRO A 123 -13.04 3.58 -6.47
N GLU A 124 -12.23 2.57 -6.13
CA GLU A 124 -11.15 2.74 -5.15
C GLU A 124 -9.93 3.35 -5.86
N TYR A 125 -9.23 4.24 -5.15
CA TYR A 125 -8.17 5.09 -5.72
C TYR A 125 -7.09 4.30 -6.48
N ASN A 126 -6.52 3.24 -5.89
CA ASN A 126 -5.44 2.47 -6.48
C ASN A 126 -5.88 1.73 -7.76
N VAL A 127 -7.15 1.35 -7.83
CA VAL A 127 -7.75 0.72 -9.01
C VAL A 127 -8.07 1.77 -10.08
N TYR A 128 -8.82 2.82 -9.72
CA TYR A 128 -9.30 3.77 -10.73
C TYR A 128 -8.19 4.65 -11.30
N ARG A 129 -7.08 4.82 -10.59
CA ARG A 129 -5.95 5.64 -11.06
C ARG A 129 -5.21 5.06 -12.27
N ASP A 130 -5.24 3.74 -12.42
CA ASP A 130 -4.70 3.04 -13.59
C ASP A 130 -5.49 1.74 -13.80
N ILE A 131 -6.70 1.88 -14.38
CA ILE A 131 -7.64 0.78 -14.60
C ILE A 131 -6.99 -0.33 -15.43
N GLU A 132 -6.21 0.04 -16.45
CA GLU A 132 -5.53 -0.91 -17.32
C GLU A 132 -4.43 -1.68 -16.57
N ALA A 133 -3.73 -1.02 -15.63
CA ALA A 133 -2.77 -1.72 -14.79
C ALA A 133 -3.48 -2.69 -13.84
N ALA A 134 -4.57 -2.27 -13.21
CA ALA A 134 -5.36 -3.11 -12.35
C ALA A 134 -5.91 -4.34 -13.09
N ARG A 135 -6.45 -4.15 -14.29
CA ARG A 135 -6.92 -5.25 -15.18
C ARG A 135 -5.80 -6.21 -15.54
N ALA A 136 -4.62 -5.70 -15.90
CA ALA A 136 -3.47 -6.54 -16.23
C ALA A 136 -3.02 -7.40 -15.04
N VAL A 137 -3.00 -6.83 -13.83
CA VAL A 137 -2.71 -7.56 -12.59
C VAL A 137 -3.76 -8.62 -12.29
N PHE A 138 -5.05 -8.32 -12.52
CA PHE A 138 -6.14 -9.28 -12.37
C PHE A 138 -6.07 -10.43 -13.39
N ALA A 139 -5.66 -10.17 -14.61
CA ALA A 139 -5.55 -11.18 -15.66
C ALA A 139 -4.39 -12.15 -15.44
N ALA A 140 -3.35 -11.75 -14.72
CA ALA A 140 -2.15 -12.55 -14.49
C ALA A 140 -2.42 -13.75 -13.55
N PRO A 141 -1.72 -14.90 -13.70
CA PRO A 141 -2.08 -16.17 -13.04
C PRO A 141 -1.61 -16.30 -11.58
N TRP A 142 -1.20 -15.25 -10.91
CA TRP A 142 -0.81 -15.28 -9.50
C TRP A 142 -1.99 -15.24 -8.53
N ASP A 143 -1.76 -15.65 -7.28
CA ASP A 143 -2.74 -15.50 -6.22
C ASP A 143 -2.88 -14.04 -5.79
N ILE A 144 -4.13 -13.59 -5.60
CA ILE A 144 -4.45 -12.22 -5.20
C ILE A 144 -5.22 -12.22 -3.88
N THR A 145 -4.73 -11.43 -2.93
CA THR A 145 -5.43 -11.10 -1.68
C THR A 145 -5.66 -9.60 -1.62
N PHE A 146 -6.89 -9.18 -1.32
CA PHE A 146 -7.27 -7.78 -1.17
C PHE A 146 -7.55 -7.41 0.27
N ALA A 147 -7.07 -6.21 0.65
CA ALA A 147 -7.55 -5.36 1.72
C ALA A 147 -8.44 -4.26 1.11
N PRO A 148 -9.75 -4.52 0.85
CA PRO A 148 -10.62 -3.56 0.21
C PRO A 148 -11.14 -2.53 1.21
N LEU A 149 -11.78 -1.45 0.71
CA LEU A 149 -12.38 -0.40 1.54
C LEU A 149 -13.34 -0.95 2.61
N ASP A 150 -13.88 -2.13 2.39
CA ASP A 150 -14.81 -2.85 3.29
C ASP A 150 -14.23 -2.99 4.71
N THR A 151 -12.94 -3.22 4.82
CA THR A 151 -12.21 -3.33 6.08
C THR A 151 -11.18 -2.21 6.26
N CYS A 152 -10.28 -2.00 5.31
CA CYS A 152 -9.20 -1.03 5.45
C CYS A 152 -9.72 0.41 5.60
N GLY A 153 -10.88 0.72 5.04
CA GLY A 153 -11.55 2.02 5.16
C GLY A 153 -12.05 2.35 6.57
N THR A 154 -11.96 1.41 7.51
CA THR A 154 -12.45 1.57 8.89
C THR A 154 -11.34 1.74 9.93
N ILE A 155 -10.07 1.64 9.52
CA ILE A 155 -8.91 1.66 10.44
C ILE A 155 -8.57 3.09 10.82
N ILE A 156 -8.88 3.48 12.06
CA ILE A 156 -8.58 4.80 12.61
C ILE A 156 -8.15 4.62 14.06
N LEU A 157 -6.90 4.97 14.36
CA LEU A 157 -6.45 5.02 15.76
C LEU A 157 -7.05 6.25 16.45
N LYS A 158 -7.65 6.04 17.61
CA LYS A 158 -8.35 7.09 18.40
C LYS A 158 -7.88 7.09 19.85
N GLY A 159 -8.04 8.26 20.49
CA GLY A 159 -7.80 8.44 21.91
C GLY A 159 -6.43 7.94 22.35
N GLU A 160 -6.38 7.03 23.32
CA GLU A 160 -5.15 6.50 23.89
C GLU A 160 -4.27 5.80 22.86
N ARG A 161 -4.84 4.99 21.95
CA ARG A 161 -4.08 4.31 20.88
C ARG A 161 -3.35 5.30 19.98
N PHE A 162 -4.02 6.39 19.57
CA PHE A 162 -3.37 7.42 18.78
C PHE A 162 -2.34 8.20 19.58
N ALA A 163 -2.63 8.53 20.85
CA ALA A 163 -1.70 9.24 21.73
C ALA A 163 -0.40 8.45 21.95
N ARG A 164 -0.48 7.13 22.15
CA ARG A 164 0.70 6.26 22.29
C ARG A 164 1.63 6.37 21.08
N VAL A 165 1.10 6.35 19.87
CA VAL A 165 1.90 6.52 18.64
C VAL A 165 2.40 7.96 18.50
N ARG A 166 1.51 8.96 18.71
CA ARG A 166 1.84 10.38 18.57
C ARG A 166 2.95 10.83 19.50
N ASP A 167 2.94 10.34 20.74
CA ASP A 167 3.83 10.78 21.82
C ASP A 167 5.01 9.81 22.05
N SER A 168 5.08 8.72 21.24
CA SER A 168 6.16 7.75 21.28
C SER A 168 7.52 8.41 21.00
N LYS A 169 8.55 7.94 21.68
CA LYS A 169 9.95 8.34 21.46
C LYS A 169 10.68 7.45 20.47
N ASP A 170 10.02 6.41 19.98
CA ASP A 170 10.59 5.54 18.94
C ASP A 170 10.81 6.33 17.63
N PRO A 171 11.99 6.26 17.03
CA PRO A 171 12.30 6.98 15.78
C PRO A 171 11.32 6.67 14.63
N ARG A 172 10.71 5.46 14.61
CA ARG A 172 9.72 5.06 13.60
C ARG A 172 8.44 5.87 13.78
N ALA A 173 7.88 5.91 14.99
CA ALA A 173 6.69 6.69 15.30
C ALA A 173 6.94 8.19 15.05
N GLN A 174 8.07 8.72 15.55
CA GLN A 174 8.43 10.13 15.34
C GLN A 174 8.50 10.49 13.84
N THR A 175 9.09 9.61 13.03
CA THR A 175 9.20 9.82 11.58
C THR A 175 7.83 9.79 10.91
N VAL A 176 6.97 8.82 11.27
CA VAL A 176 5.60 8.72 10.77
C VAL A 176 4.79 9.95 11.13
N ILE A 177 4.82 10.38 12.40
CA ILE A 177 4.07 11.56 12.88
C ILE A 177 4.59 12.85 12.24
N ALA A 178 5.91 13.00 12.08
CA ALA A 178 6.47 14.19 11.41
C ALA A 178 6.04 14.27 9.94
N ASN A 179 6.04 13.14 9.22
CA ASN A 179 5.55 13.06 7.85
C ASN A 179 4.03 13.31 7.76
N TYR A 180 3.26 12.73 8.70
CA TYR A 180 1.81 12.91 8.79
C TYR A 180 1.43 14.38 9.00
N ARG A 181 2.09 15.09 9.92
CA ARG A 181 1.87 16.54 10.15
C ARG A 181 2.21 17.41 8.94
N ALA A 182 3.09 16.94 8.07
CA ALA A 182 3.42 17.62 6.82
C ALA A 182 2.39 17.39 5.70
N TRP A 183 1.48 16.46 5.87
CA TRP A 183 0.42 16.19 4.90
C TRP A 183 -0.57 17.37 4.83
N THR A 184 -0.89 17.81 3.63
CA THR A 184 -1.75 19.00 3.42
C THR A 184 -3.20 18.84 3.89
N ASN A 185 -3.61 17.60 4.17
CA ASN A 185 -4.94 17.28 4.70
C ASN A 185 -4.92 16.98 6.20
N PHE A 186 -3.80 17.19 6.89
CA PHE A 186 -3.67 16.88 8.32
C PHE A 186 -4.78 17.54 9.16
N ASP A 187 -5.04 18.82 8.92
CA ASP A 187 -6.04 19.61 9.67
C ASP A 187 -7.51 19.22 9.39
N LYS A 188 -7.75 18.29 8.45
CA LYS A 188 -9.10 17.78 8.16
C LYS A 188 -9.54 16.67 9.14
N TYR A 189 -8.65 16.16 9.97
CA TYR A 189 -8.94 15.09 10.92
C TYR A 189 -9.06 15.67 12.33
N PRO A 190 -9.95 15.10 13.17
CA PRO A 190 -10.11 15.54 14.55
C PRO A 190 -8.80 15.42 15.34
N GLU A 191 -8.60 16.32 16.28
CA GLU A 191 -7.52 16.18 17.24
C GLU A 191 -7.71 14.89 18.06
N GLY A 192 -6.64 14.12 18.21
CA GLY A 192 -6.68 12.84 18.93
C GLY A 192 -7.11 11.64 18.10
N GLU A 193 -7.23 11.80 16.76
CA GLU A 193 -7.49 10.69 15.84
C GLU A 193 -6.47 10.69 14.69
N SER A 194 -6.19 9.50 14.13
CA SER A 194 -5.46 9.39 12.87
C SER A 194 -6.36 9.63 11.66
N SER A 195 -5.78 9.85 10.50
CA SER A 195 -6.48 9.56 9.24
C SER A 195 -6.80 8.06 9.13
N VAL A 196 -7.59 7.68 8.14
CA VAL A 196 -7.79 6.26 7.82
C VAL A 196 -6.46 5.65 7.37
N LEU A 197 -6.08 4.53 7.98
CA LEU A 197 -4.79 3.86 7.79
C LEU A 197 -4.92 2.68 6.81
N PHE A 198 -5.48 2.95 5.62
CA PHE A 198 -5.85 1.96 4.60
C PHE A 198 -4.79 0.89 4.36
N ASP A 199 -3.55 1.30 4.14
CA ASP A 199 -2.47 0.44 3.63
C ASP A 199 -1.94 -0.55 4.65
N THR A 200 -2.15 -0.27 5.93
CA THR A 200 -1.64 -1.10 7.04
C THR A 200 -2.23 -2.50 7.02
N GLU A 201 -3.48 -2.66 6.56
CA GLU A 201 -4.12 -3.95 6.46
C GLU A 201 -3.47 -4.84 5.40
N ALA A 202 -3.07 -4.31 4.24
CA ALA A 202 -2.38 -5.10 3.23
C ALA A 202 -1.05 -5.65 3.74
N VAL A 203 -0.32 -4.87 4.54
CA VAL A 203 0.91 -5.34 5.21
C VAL A 203 0.58 -6.48 6.18
N TYR A 204 -0.47 -6.32 6.99
CA TYR A 204 -0.92 -7.35 7.91
C TYR A 204 -1.32 -8.64 7.19
N LEU A 205 -2.17 -8.55 6.14
CA LEU A 205 -2.65 -9.71 5.38
C LEU A 205 -1.53 -10.49 4.68
N ALA A 206 -0.39 -9.85 4.44
CA ALA A 206 0.80 -10.53 3.90
C ALA A 206 1.50 -11.43 4.93
N MET A 207 1.31 -11.19 6.23
CA MET A 207 1.92 -11.90 7.35
C MET A 207 0.93 -12.84 8.05
N ASP A 208 -0.29 -12.34 8.34
CA ASP A 208 -1.34 -13.02 9.08
C ASP A 208 -2.71 -12.53 8.57
N GLN A 209 -3.76 -13.33 8.76
CA GLN A 209 -5.12 -13.02 8.33
C GLN A 209 -6.14 -13.33 9.43
N SER A 210 -5.67 -13.71 10.63
CA SER A 210 -6.51 -14.23 11.70
C SER A 210 -7.54 -13.25 12.23
N PHE A 211 -7.25 -11.93 12.18
CA PHE A 211 -8.17 -10.88 12.64
C PHE A 211 -9.23 -10.48 11.60
N CYS A 212 -9.17 -11.02 10.37
CA CYS A 212 -10.09 -10.68 9.29
C CYS A 212 -11.03 -11.83 8.93
N GLU A 213 -12.24 -11.49 8.51
CA GLU A 213 -13.16 -12.41 7.83
C GLU A 213 -12.80 -12.48 6.35
N MET A 214 -12.05 -13.51 5.99
CA MET A 214 -11.59 -13.72 4.61
C MET A 214 -12.63 -14.46 3.80
N LYS A 215 -13.00 -13.94 2.62
CA LYS A 215 -13.88 -14.60 1.66
C LYS A 215 -13.25 -14.56 0.26
N THR A 216 -13.41 -15.65 -0.50
CA THR A 216 -13.04 -15.64 -1.91
C THR A 216 -14.25 -15.16 -2.73
N VAL A 217 -14.06 -14.09 -3.46
CA VAL A 217 -15.07 -13.50 -4.35
C VAL A 217 -14.52 -13.48 -5.76
N LYS A 218 -15.32 -13.87 -6.74
CA LYS A 218 -14.99 -13.70 -8.15
C LYS A 218 -15.26 -12.25 -8.54
N LEU A 219 -14.22 -11.53 -8.95
CA LEU A 219 -14.27 -10.09 -9.24
C LEU A 219 -13.78 -9.79 -10.65
N THR A 220 -14.35 -8.74 -11.24
CA THR A 220 -13.84 -8.05 -12.42
C THR A 220 -13.66 -6.57 -12.14
N ILE A 221 -13.03 -5.84 -13.06
CA ILE A 221 -12.86 -4.38 -12.96
C ILE A 221 -13.61 -3.75 -14.13
N ASP A 222 -14.63 -2.93 -13.82
CA ASP A 222 -15.40 -2.20 -14.80
C ASP A 222 -14.65 -0.98 -15.40
N ASP A 223 -15.25 -0.31 -16.37
CA ASP A 223 -14.66 0.85 -17.04
C ASP A 223 -14.58 2.10 -16.15
N LYS A 224 -15.21 2.08 -14.98
CA LYS A 224 -15.17 3.16 -13.98
C LYS A 224 -14.15 2.89 -12.87
N GLY A 225 -13.51 1.71 -12.89
CA GLY A 225 -12.57 1.29 -11.84
C GLY A 225 -13.25 0.72 -10.58
N ASN A 226 -14.50 0.28 -10.68
CA ASN A 226 -15.10 -0.50 -9.60
C ASN A 226 -14.65 -1.96 -9.68
N THR A 227 -14.48 -2.57 -8.52
CA THR A 227 -14.30 -4.03 -8.39
C THR A 227 -15.69 -4.66 -8.27
N VAL A 228 -16.14 -5.36 -9.29
CA VAL A 228 -17.51 -5.86 -9.42
C VAL A 228 -17.52 -7.39 -9.27
N PRO A 229 -18.39 -7.97 -8.42
CA PRO A 229 -18.65 -9.40 -8.40
C PRO A 229 -19.16 -9.86 -9.77
N ASP A 230 -18.54 -10.92 -10.30
CA ASP A 230 -18.84 -11.50 -11.62
C ASP A 230 -18.54 -12.99 -11.58
N GLU A 231 -19.47 -13.83 -11.98
CA GLU A 231 -19.29 -15.29 -12.00
C GLU A 231 -18.15 -15.74 -12.92
N ASN A 232 -17.85 -14.97 -13.95
CA ASN A 232 -16.72 -15.20 -14.86
C ASN A 232 -15.45 -14.47 -14.41
N GLY A 233 -15.51 -13.72 -13.30
CA GLY A 233 -14.43 -12.93 -12.76
C GLY A 233 -13.31 -13.78 -12.16
N ARG A 234 -12.21 -13.12 -11.83
CA ARG A 234 -11.06 -13.73 -11.16
C ARG A 234 -11.39 -14.02 -9.71
N PRO A 235 -11.10 -15.23 -9.18
CA PRO A 235 -11.14 -15.48 -7.74
C PRO A 235 -10.11 -14.62 -7.01
N VAL A 236 -10.56 -13.80 -6.06
CA VAL A 236 -9.75 -12.94 -5.21
C VAL A 236 -10.11 -13.21 -3.76
N LYS A 237 -9.11 -13.40 -2.92
CA LYS A 237 -9.31 -13.54 -1.47
C LYS A 237 -9.42 -12.15 -0.85
N CYS A 238 -10.59 -11.78 -0.35
CA CYS A 238 -10.88 -10.44 0.18
C CYS A 238 -11.12 -10.48 1.69
N ALA A 239 -10.61 -9.49 2.42
CA ALA A 239 -10.99 -9.21 3.80
C ALA A 239 -12.28 -8.38 3.77
N LEU A 240 -13.43 -9.00 4.07
CA LEU A 240 -14.73 -8.33 3.99
C LEU A 240 -15.35 -8.01 5.36
N GLY A 241 -14.65 -8.33 6.44
CA GLY A 241 -15.06 -8.02 7.81
C GLY A 241 -13.92 -8.23 8.79
N TRP A 242 -14.11 -7.72 9.98
CA TRP A 242 -13.21 -7.90 11.10
C TRP A 242 -13.73 -8.97 12.05
N LYS A 243 -12.88 -9.91 12.44
CA LYS A 243 -13.10 -10.80 13.59
C LYS A 243 -12.64 -10.11 14.86
N ASP A 244 -11.52 -9.41 14.82
CA ASP A 244 -10.94 -8.68 15.94
C ASP A 244 -10.17 -7.44 15.47
N LYS A 245 -10.91 -6.36 15.22
CA LYS A 245 -10.34 -5.06 14.82
C LYS A 245 -9.52 -4.44 15.93
N ASP A 246 -9.94 -4.61 17.19
CA ASP A 246 -9.26 -4.05 18.35
C ASP A 246 -7.86 -4.63 18.52
N ALA A 247 -7.72 -5.96 18.34
CA ALA A 247 -6.41 -6.61 18.35
C ALA A 247 -5.52 -6.15 17.18
N PHE A 248 -6.12 -5.91 16.00
CA PHE A 248 -5.37 -5.36 14.86
C PHE A 248 -4.86 -3.94 15.13
N GLU A 249 -5.72 -3.04 15.64
CA GLU A 249 -5.31 -1.67 15.98
C GLU A 249 -4.22 -1.66 17.07
N GLU A 250 -4.32 -2.54 18.05
CA GLU A 250 -3.29 -2.70 19.09
C GLU A 250 -1.97 -3.24 18.53
N LEU A 251 -2.03 -4.13 17.53
CA LEU A 251 -0.84 -4.59 16.80
C LEU A 251 -0.12 -3.42 16.09
N LEU A 252 -0.89 -2.51 15.46
CA LEU A 252 -0.30 -1.33 14.81
C LEU A 252 0.40 -0.41 15.82
N VAL A 253 -0.22 -0.18 16.97
CA VAL A 253 0.36 0.66 18.03
C VAL A 253 1.68 0.05 18.51
N LYS A 254 1.68 -1.25 18.86
CA LYS A 254 2.88 -1.97 19.31
C LYS A 254 4.03 -2.01 18.30
N ALA A 255 3.71 -1.94 17.01
CA ALA A 255 4.72 -1.90 15.97
C ALA A 255 5.49 -0.56 15.93
N LEU A 256 4.98 0.50 16.59
CA LEU A 256 5.51 1.86 16.59
C LEU A 256 5.90 2.38 18.01
N GLU A 257 5.80 1.55 19.04
CA GLU A 257 6.24 1.86 20.41
C GLU A 257 7.71 1.55 20.68
#